data_fb62a80099c2ede45ec24ca5114400a5
#
_entry.id   fb62a80099c2ede45ec24ca5114400a5
#
_cell.length_a   1.000
_cell.length_b   1.000
_cell.length_c   1.000
_cell.angle_alpha   90.00
_cell.angle_beta   90.00
_cell.angle_gamma   90.00
#
_symmetry.space_group_name_H-M   'P 1'
#
loop_
_entity.id
_entity.type
_entity.pdbx_description
1 polymer ?
#
loop_
_entity_poly.entity_id
_entity_poly.type
_entity_poly.pdbx_seq_one_letter_code
_entity_poly.pdbx_strand_id
1 'polypeptide(L)'
;TIIAGMGELHLDIIVDRLLREFKVEANVGKPQVSYKETLTEPADVDYKYAKQSGGRGQYGHVKIRVYPREAGSGYEFKNSVVGGAIPKEYISNEGIQEAMQTGILAGYQVVDVGVELYDGSYHEVDSSEMAFKIAASMAFKEASRKAKPVLLEPIFKVEVTVPEDYMGDIIGDISSRRGRIEGSDMRNGTVAVRGFVPLSEMFGYATDLRSRTQGRGNYSMFFEKYEKCPKNVQDKVLAQKNG
;
A
#
# COMPACT_ATOMS: atom_id res chain seq x y z
N THR A 1 12.99 2.23 -18.05
CA THR A 1 11.71 1.56 -17.82
C THR A 1 11.88 0.47 -16.78
N ILE A 2 10.99 0.45 -15.79
CA ILE A 2 10.97 -0.57 -14.74
C ILE A 2 9.89 -1.58 -15.08
N ILE A 3 10.24 -2.87 -14.99
CA ILE A 3 9.31 -3.98 -15.23
C ILE A 3 8.99 -4.62 -13.87
N ALA A 4 7.71 -4.84 -13.59
CA ALA A 4 7.24 -5.52 -12.40
C ALA A 4 6.44 -6.77 -12.80
N GLY A 5 6.52 -7.81 -11.99
CA GLY A 5 5.78 -9.04 -12.18
C GLY A 5 5.23 -9.56 -10.87
N MET A 6 4.30 -10.50 -10.94
CA MET A 6 3.58 -11.03 -9.78
C MET A 6 4.34 -12.13 -9.05
N GLY A 7 5.53 -12.49 -9.47
CA GLY A 7 6.35 -13.49 -8.82
C GLY A 7 7.69 -13.61 -9.51
N GLU A 8 8.64 -14.26 -8.85
CA GLU A 8 10.00 -14.43 -9.33
C GLU A 8 10.05 -15.15 -10.69
N LEU A 9 9.29 -16.23 -10.83
CA LEU A 9 9.24 -16.98 -12.10
C LEU A 9 8.70 -16.12 -13.25
N HIS A 10 7.69 -15.29 -12.99
CA HIS A 10 7.14 -14.39 -14.00
C HIS A 10 8.17 -13.33 -14.43
N LEU A 11 8.89 -12.74 -13.48
CA LEU A 11 9.95 -11.79 -13.80
C LEU A 11 11.10 -12.45 -14.55
N ASP A 12 11.50 -13.65 -14.16
CA ASP A 12 12.54 -14.42 -14.84
C ASP A 12 12.19 -14.70 -16.30
N ILE A 13 10.95 -15.09 -16.57
CA ILE A 13 10.45 -15.32 -17.94
C ILE A 13 10.49 -14.03 -18.75
N ILE A 14 10.05 -12.91 -18.19
CA ILE A 14 10.05 -11.61 -18.88
C ILE A 14 11.48 -11.17 -19.21
N VAL A 15 12.40 -11.28 -18.27
CA VAL A 15 13.81 -10.91 -18.48
C VAL A 15 14.45 -11.80 -19.53
N ASP A 16 14.21 -13.10 -19.46
CA ASP A 16 14.74 -14.07 -20.43
C ASP A 16 14.27 -13.75 -21.86
N ARG A 17 12.99 -13.42 -22.02
CA ARG A 17 12.43 -13.00 -23.32
C ARG A 17 13.08 -11.72 -23.83
N LEU A 18 13.28 -10.73 -22.97
CA LEU A 18 13.95 -9.48 -23.33
C LEU A 18 15.38 -9.74 -23.83
N LEU A 19 16.13 -10.58 -23.13
CA LEU A 19 17.52 -10.90 -23.49
C LEU A 19 17.62 -11.76 -24.76
N ARG A 20 16.76 -12.75 -24.92
CA ARG A 20 16.81 -13.70 -26.04
C ARG A 20 16.13 -13.21 -27.30
N GLU A 21 14.88 -12.74 -27.18
CA GLU A 21 14.05 -12.40 -28.34
C GLU A 21 14.33 -11.01 -28.88
N PHE A 22 14.60 -10.06 -27.98
CA PHE A 22 14.75 -8.66 -28.34
C PHE A 22 16.20 -8.16 -28.26
N LYS A 23 17.12 -8.98 -27.79
CA LYS A 23 18.54 -8.63 -27.63
C LYS A 23 18.75 -7.31 -26.84
N VAL A 24 17.95 -7.13 -25.79
CA VAL A 24 17.98 -5.95 -24.93
C VAL A 24 18.83 -6.24 -23.71
N GLU A 25 19.71 -5.31 -23.35
CA GLU A 25 20.43 -5.36 -22.07
C GLU A 25 19.48 -4.97 -20.95
N ALA A 26 19.43 -5.80 -19.91
CA ALA A 26 18.58 -5.55 -18.74
C ALA A 26 19.38 -5.72 -17.45
N ASN A 27 19.20 -4.77 -16.53
CA ASN A 27 19.70 -4.89 -15.17
C ASN A 27 18.57 -5.47 -14.30
N VAL A 28 18.81 -6.63 -13.71
CA VAL A 28 17.86 -7.29 -12.82
C VAL A 28 18.19 -6.91 -11.39
N GLY A 29 17.38 -6.00 -10.83
CA GLY A 29 17.49 -5.61 -9.43
C GLY A 29 16.75 -6.56 -8.50
N LYS A 30 16.96 -6.36 -7.18
CA LYS A 30 16.22 -7.09 -6.16
C LYS A 30 14.72 -6.74 -6.26
N PRO A 31 13.80 -7.72 -6.31
CA PRO A 31 12.38 -7.44 -6.33
C PRO A 31 11.93 -6.62 -5.11
N GLN A 32 11.03 -5.68 -5.33
CA GLN A 32 10.48 -4.84 -4.28
C GLN A 32 8.98 -5.10 -4.12
N VAL A 33 8.51 -5.10 -2.88
CA VAL A 33 7.10 -5.26 -2.56
C VAL A 33 6.41 -3.90 -2.60
N SER A 34 5.25 -3.85 -3.23
CA SER A 34 4.40 -2.66 -3.25
C SER A 34 3.49 -2.64 -2.03
N TYR A 35 3.97 -2.00 -0.96
CA TYR A 35 3.18 -1.80 0.25
C TYR A 35 2.12 -0.71 0.06
N LYS A 36 1.21 -0.60 1.01
CA LYS A 36 0.24 0.49 1.14
C LYS A 36 0.28 1.01 2.57
N GLU A 37 -0.38 2.14 2.81
CA GLU A 37 -0.52 2.72 4.14
C GLU A 37 -1.99 2.95 4.44
N THR A 38 -2.36 2.95 5.71
CA THR A 38 -3.72 3.31 6.13
C THR A 38 -3.70 3.86 7.56
N LEU A 39 -4.84 4.33 8.01
CA LEU A 39 -5.02 4.86 9.36
C LEU A 39 -5.76 3.85 10.22
N THR A 40 -5.54 3.90 11.54
CA THR A 40 -6.22 2.98 12.48
C THR A 40 -7.15 3.68 13.44
N GLU A 41 -7.05 5.00 13.59
CA GLU A 41 -7.89 5.80 14.48
C GLU A 41 -8.33 7.08 13.79
N PRO A 42 -9.46 7.69 14.20
CA PRO A 42 -9.80 9.03 13.75
C PRO A 42 -8.90 10.08 14.42
N ALA A 43 -8.69 11.20 13.74
CA ALA A 43 -7.98 12.34 14.27
C ALA A 43 -8.51 13.64 13.66
N ASP A 44 -8.53 14.68 14.44
CA ASP A 44 -8.95 16.03 14.02
C ASP A 44 -7.73 16.95 13.97
N VAL A 45 -7.74 17.85 13.02
CA VAL A 45 -6.72 18.91 12.90
C VAL A 45 -7.37 20.22 12.49
N ASP A 46 -6.93 21.28 13.13
CA ASP A 46 -7.19 22.66 12.77
C ASP A 46 -5.90 23.21 12.16
N TYR A 47 -5.88 23.41 10.85
CA TYR A 47 -4.65 23.81 10.15
C TYR A 47 -4.85 25.11 9.40
N LYS A 48 -3.99 26.07 9.70
CA LYS A 48 -3.96 27.38 9.05
C LYS A 48 -2.66 27.51 8.25
N TYR A 49 -2.79 27.65 6.95
CA TYR A 49 -1.69 28.02 6.07
C TYR A 49 -1.78 29.51 5.80
N ALA A 50 -0.92 30.27 6.44
CA ALA A 50 -0.86 31.72 6.29
C ALA A 50 0.59 32.11 6.01
N LYS A 51 0.82 32.75 4.86
CA LYS A 51 2.15 33.16 4.45
C LYS A 51 2.07 34.53 3.80
N GLN A 52 2.92 35.45 4.24
CA GLN A 52 3.00 36.77 3.68
C GLN A 52 4.45 37.12 3.40
N SER A 53 4.78 37.37 2.15
CA SER A 53 6.12 37.73 1.70
C SER A 53 6.01 38.78 0.63
N GLY A 54 6.11 40.05 1.00
CA GLY A 54 6.15 41.21 0.07
C GLY A 54 5.09 41.17 -1.02
N GLY A 55 3.94 41.82 -0.83
CA GLY A 55 2.84 41.83 -1.77
C GLY A 55 1.66 41.00 -1.28
N ARG A 56 0.94 40.32 -2.19
CA ARG A 56 -0.21 39.49 -1.86
C ARG A 56 0.22 38.29 -1.09
N GLY A 57 -0.34 38.05 0.11
CA GLY A 57 -0.09 36.87 0.91
C GLY A 57 -0.87 35.64 0.48
N GLN A 58 -0.76 34.59 1.27
CA GLN A 58 -1.53 33.36 1.08
C GLN A 58 -2.24 33.02 2.40
N TYR A 59 -3.49 32.56 2.29
CA TYR A 59 -4.28 32.18 3.46
C TYR A 59 -5.24 31.07 3.10
N GLY A 60 -5.12 29.94 3.79
CA GLY A 60 -6.07 28.84 3.74
C GLY A 60 -6.20 28.25 5.14
N HIS A 61 -7.42 28.11 5.64
CA HIS A 61 -7.67 27.59 6.97
C HIS A 61 -8.75 26.53 6.90
N VAL A 62 -8.41 25.32 7.33
CA VAL A 62 -9.31 24.16 7.30
C VAL A 62 -9.31 23.43 8.62
N LYS A 63 -10.47 22.95 9.01
CA LYS A 63 -10.64 22.01 10.12
C LYS A 63 -11.13 20.72 9.52
N ILE A 64 -10.33 19.67 9.61
CA ILE A 64 -10.63 18.37 9.04
C ILE A 64 -10.59 17.29 10.09
N ARG A 65 -11.33 16.23 9.81
CA ARG A 65 -11.29 14.97 10.52
C ARG A 65 -10.91 13.88 9.54
N VAL A 66 -9.90 13.09 9.87
CA VAL A 66 -9.55 11.89 9.13
C VAL A 66 -10.02 10.67 9.91
N TYR A 67 -10.40 9.62 9.22
CA TYR A 67 -10.89 8.40 9.87
C TYR A 67 -10.60 7.18 9.01
N PRO A 68 -10.36 6.01 9.63
CA PRO A 68 -10.21 4.77 8.90
C PRO A 68 -11.56 4.32 8.32
N ARG A 69 -11.50 3.64 7.17
CA ARG A 69 -12.63 2.99 6.54
C ARG A 69 -12.36 1.49 6.43
N GLU A 70 -13.39 0.72 6.15
CA GLU A 70 -13.25 -0.72 5.97
C GLU A 70 -12.27 -1.05 4.84
N ALA A 71 -11.53 -2.15 4.98
CA ALA A 71 -10.58 -2.60 3.98
C ALA A 71 -11.24 -2.77 2.61
N GLY A 72 -10.66 -2.18 1.58
CA GLY A 72 -11.18 -2.23 0.22
C GLY A 72 -12.29 -1.25 -0.10
N SER A 73 -12.77 -0.46 0.86
CA SER A 73 -13.86 0.50 0.64
C SER A 73 -13.45 1.77 -0.10
N GLY A 74 -12.14 2.04 -0.17
CA GLY A 74 -11.61 3.20 -0.89
C GLY A 74 -11.68 4.50 -0.11
N TYR A 75 -11.45 5.58 -0.83
CA TYR A 75 -11.41 6.94 -0.29
C TYR A 75 -12.79 7.58 -0.27
N GLU A 76 -13.08 8.36 0.77
CA GLU A 76 -14.30 9.15 0.89
C GLU A 76 -13.97 10.56 1.33
N PHE A 77 -14.59 11.55 0.70
CA PHE A 77 -14.50 12.94 1.12
C PHE A 77 -15.90 13.48 1.44
N LYS A 78 -16.04 14.10 2.60
CA LYS A 78 -17.26 14.76 3.02
C LYS A 78 -17.03 16.25 3.20
N ASN A 79 -17.90 17.05 2.59
CA ASN A 79 -17.93 18.49 2.83
C ASN A 79 -19.11 18.79 3.78
N SER A 80 -18.79 19.15 5.01
CA SER A 80 -19.77 19.52 6.05
C SER A 80 -19.70 21.00 6.43
N VAL A 81 -19.01 21.81 5.63
CA VAL A 81 -18.87 23.24 5.88
C VAL A 81 -20.23 23.93 5.74
N VAL A 82 -20.56 24.76 6.70
CA VAL A 82 -21.83 25.49 6.74
C VAL A 82 -21.59 27.00 6.78
N GLY A 83 -22.60 27.77 6.36
CA GLY A 83 -22.62 29.23 6.47
C GLY A 83 -21.57 29.96 5.62
N GLY A 84 -21.03 29.31 4.60
CA GLY A 84 -20.03 29.94 3.75
C GLY A 84 -18.67 30.19 4.43
N ALA A 85 -18.37 29.47 5.50
CA ALA A 85 -17.10 29.60 6.23
C ALA A 85 -15.88 29.43 5.31
N ILE A 86 -16.01 28.57 4.30
CA ILE A 86 -15.06 28.48 3.18
C ILE A 86 -15.87 28.63 1.90
N PRO A 87 -15.52 29.55 0.99
CA PRO A 87 -16.17 29.65 -0.31
C PRO A 87 -16.13 28.35 -1.09
N LYS A 88 -17.21 28.01 -1.76
CA LYS A 88 -17.33 26.73 -2.48
C LYS A 88 -16.23 26.50 -3.51
N GLU A 89 -15.78 27.58 -4.18
CA GLU A 89 -14.71 27.50 -5.17
C GLU A 89 -13.36 27.09 -4.60
N TYR A 90 -13.19 27.17 -3.28
CA TYR A 90 -11.96 26.77 -2.58
C TYR A 90 -12.07 25.39 -1.96
N ILE A 91 -13.24 24.76 -1.98
CA ILE A 91 -13.44 23.42 -1.41
C ILE A 91 -13.10 22.39 -2.47
N SER A 92 -11.96 21.73 -2.29
CA SER A 92 -11.47 20.68 -3.17
C SER A 92 -10.71 19.66 -2.35
N ASN A 93 -10.79 18.40 -2.76
CA ASN A 93 -10.03 17.33 -2.13
C ASN A 93 -8.77 16.93 -2.92
N GLU A 94 -8.43 17.70 -3.95
CA GLU A 94 -7.28 17.40 -4.80
C GLU A 94 -5.96 17.35 -4.03
N GLY A 95 -5.74 18.33 -3.16
CA GLY A 95 -4.53 18.36 -2.31
C GLY A 95 -4.44 17.17 -1.36
N ILE A 96 -5.58 16.70 -0.86
CA ILE A 96 -5.66 15.51 -0.02
C ILE A 96 -5.30 14.26 -0.82
N GLN A 97 -5.86 14.10 -2.01
CA GLN A 97 -5.57 12.96 -2.87
C GLN A 97 -4.10 12.91 -3.29
N GLU A 98 -3.49 14.04 -3.58
CA GLU A 98 -2.06 14.13 -3.86
C GLU A 98 -1.23 13.70 -2.64
N ALA A 99 -1.60 14.14 -1.45
CA ALA A 99 -0.93 13.75 -0.22
C ALA A 99 -1.06 12.23 0.05
N MET A 100 -2.20 11.63 -0.28
CA MET A 100 -2.40 10.19 -0.18
C MET A 100 -1.44 9.42 -1.07
N GLN A 101 -1.12 9.91 -2.26
CA GLN A 101 -0.19 9.25 -3.17
C GLN A 101 1.25 9.29 -2.69
N THR A 102 1.61 10.30 -1.91
CA THR A 102 2.99 10.47 -1.41
C THR A 102 3.24 9.74 -0.09
N GLY A 103 2.20 9.25 0.56
CA GLY A 103 2.28 8.51 1.82
C GLY A 103 2.57 9.36 3.04
N ILE A 104 2.49 8.74 4.20
CA ILE A 104 2.69 9.35 5.51
C ILE A 104 3.88 8.72 6.25
N LEU A 105 4.02 7.40 6.14
CA LEU A 105 5.07 6.63 6.84
C LEU A 105 6.30 6.39 5.97
N ALA A 106 6.11 5.87 4.78
CA ALA A 106 7.19 5.33 3.96
C ALA A 106 7.06 5.66 2.48
N GLY A 107 6.20 6.59 2.12
CA GLY A 107 6.02 7.00 0.73
C GLY A 107 5.12 6.09 -0.09
N TYR A 108 4.37 5.21 0.55
CA TYR A 108 3.39 4.35 -0.14
C TYR A 108 2.01 4.98 -0.12
N GLN A 109 1.20 4.64 -1.11
CA GLN A 109 -0.15 5.16 -1.22
C GLN A 109 -0.98 4.86 0.03
N VAL A 110 -1.67 5.88 0.55
CA VAL A 110 -2.64 5.74 1.62
C VAL A 110 -3.97 5.27 1.04
N VAL A 111 -4.58 4.26 1.63
CA VAL A 111 -5.84 3.67 1.15
C VAL A 111 -6.86 3.54 2.29
N ASP A 112 -8.14 3.43 1.93
CA ASP A 112 -9.25 3.12 2.85
C ASP A 112 -9.36 4.11 4.00
N VAL A 113 -9.37 5.39 3.65
CA VAL A 113 -9.52 6.49 4.60
C VAL A 113 -10.60 7.45 4.15
N GLY A 114 -11.23 8.10 5.12
CA GLY A 114 -12.18 9.18 4.87
C GLY A 114 -11.66 10.50 5.44
N VAL A 115 -12.09 11.59 4.82
CA VAL A 115 -11.78 12.94 5.27
C VAL A 115 -13.07 13.74 5.29
N GLU A 116 -13.35 14.37 6.42
CA GLU A 116 -14.44 15.32 6.55
C GLU A 116 -13.87 16.73 6.75
N LEU A 117 -14.20 17.62 5.83
CA LEU A 117 -13.94 19.05 5.98
C LEU A 117 -15.18 19.66 6.62
N TYR A 118 -15.06 20.12 7.87
CA TYR A 118 -16.24 20.56 8.61
C TYR A 118 -16.23 22.05 8.99
N ASP A 119 -15.09 22.73 8.90
CA ASP A 119 -15.01 24.16 9.20
C ASP A 119 -13.71 24.74 8.62
N GLY A 120 -13.58 26.05 8.75
CA GLY A 120 -12.42 26.79 8.33
C GLY A 120 -12.71 28.26 8.30
N SER A 121 -11.83 29.03 7.68
CA SER A 121 -12.02 30.46 7.44
C SER A 121 -11.26 30.87 6.20
N TYR A 122 -11.58 32.03 5.66
CA TYR A 122 -10.90 32.56 4.49
C TYR A 122 -10.58 34.04 4.72
N HIS A 123 -9.66 34.55 3.90
CA HIS A 123 -9.29 35.95 3.85
C HIS A 123 -9.63 36.50 2.45
N GLU A 124 -10.36 37.60 2.40
CA GLU A 124 -10.87 38.15 1.12
C GLU A 124 -9.79 38.40 0.06
N VAL A 125 -8.59 38.81 0.50
CA VAL A 125 -7.50 39.16 -0.43
C VAL A 125 -6.52 37.97 -0.62
N ASP A 126 -6.15 37.30 0.46
CA ASP A 126 -5.03 36.34 0.47
C ASP A 126 -5.45 34.88 0.21
N SER A 127 -6.74 34.58 0.23
CA SER A 127 -7.23 33.24 -0.05
C SER A 127 -7.27 32.98 -1.56
N SER A 128 -6.99 31.72 -1.92
CA SER A 128 -7.01 31.20 -3.29
C SER A 128 -7.23 29.69 -3.28
N GLU A 129 -7.54 29.13 -4.43
CA GLU A 129 -7.61 27.66 -4.59
C GLU A 129 -6.29 27.01 -4.19
N MET A 130 -5.16 27.59 -4.60
CA MET A 130 -3.83 27.08 -4.29
C MET A 130 -3.56 27.09 -2.78
N ALA A 131 -3.90 28.18 -2.07
CA ALA A 131 -3.70 28.28 -0.62
C ALA A 131 -4.51 27.21 0.13
N PHE A 132 -5.76 26.96 -0.28
CA PHE A 132 -6.59 25.93 0.31
C PHE A 132 -6.13 24.52 -0.05
N LYS A 133 -5.64 24.31 -1.26
CA LYS A 133 -5.03 23.03 -1.66
C LYS A 133 -3.84 22.69 -0.78
N ILE A 134 -2.96 23.64 -0.53
CA ILE A 134 -1.79 23.47 0.34
C ILE A 134 -2.25 23.23 1.77
N ALA A 135 -3.21 24.03 2.27
CA ALA A 135 -3.74 23.87 3.62
C ALA A 135 -4.34 22.47 3.84
N ALA A 136 -5.15 22.02 2.89
CA ALA A 136 -5.79 20.68 2.97
C ALA A 136 -4.75 19.56 2.92
N SER A 137 -3.74 19.66 2.05
CA SER A 137 -2.65 18.69 1.97
C SER A 137 -1.87 18.59 3.28
N MET A 138 -1.49 19.73 3.85
CA MET A 138 -0.75 19.77 5.12
C MET A 138 -1.59 19.31 6.30
N ALA A 139 -2.88 19.68 6.32
CA ALA A 139 -3.82 19.24 7.34
C ALA A 139 -3.99 17.72 7.32
N PHE A 140 -4.13 17.14 6.12
CA PHE A 140 -4.24 15.69 5.97
C PHE A 140 -3.00 14.98 6.49
N LYS A 141 -1.81 15.45 6.16
CA LYS A 141 -0.56 14.86 6.63
C LYS A 141 -0.44 14.92 8.15
N GLU A 142 -0.77 16.05 8.75
CA GLU A 142 -0.71 16.24 10.21
C GLU A 142 -1.74 15.36 10.93
N ALA A 143 -2.99 15.35 10.48
CA ALA A 143 -4.04 14.52 11.04
C ALA A 143 -3.71 13.03 10.91
N SER A 144 -3.19 12.61 9.76
CA SER A 144 -2.84 11.22 9.51
C SER A 144 -1.73 10.73 10.43
N ARG A 145 -0.75 11.56 10.74
CA ARG A 145 0.30 11.22 11.71
C ARG A 145 -0.26 10.96 13.10
N LYS A 146 -1.34 11.66 13.48
CA LYS A 146 -2.04 11.49 14.76
C LYS A 146 -2.98 10.30 14.77
N ALA A 147 -3.35 9.78 13.61
CA ALA A 147 -4.34 8.72 13.45
C ALA A 147 -3.72 7.31 13.50
N LYS A 148 -2.54 7.16 14.07
CA LYS A 148 -1.78 5.90 14.19
C LYS A 148 -1.70 5.17 12.86
N PRO A 149 -0.99 5.72 11.87
CA PRO A 149 -0.87 5.10 10.57
C PRO A 149 -0.09 3.79 10.63
N VAL A 150 -0.44 2.86 9.76
CA VAL A 150 0.19 1.54 9.67
C VAL A 150 0.49 1.19 8.23
N LEU A 151 1.46 0.30 8.06
CA LEU A 151 1.82 -0.26 6.77
C LEU A 151 0.96 -1.49 6.48
N LEU A 152 0.52 -1.62 5.23
CA LEU A 152 -0.20 -2.78 4.72
C LEU A 152 0.70 -3.55 3.77
N GLU A 153 0.67 -4.87 3.85
CA GLU A 153 1.41 -5.75 2.96
C GLU A 153 0.47 -6.55 2.06
N PRO A 154 0.87 -6.83 0.81
CA PRO A 154 0.07 -7.67 -0.07
C PRO A 154 0.18 -9.14 0.35
N ILE A 155 -0.98 -9.78 0.46
CA ILE A 155 -1.12 -11.20 0.77
C ILE A 155 -1.57 -11.92 -0.49
N PHE A 156 -0.88 -13.01 -0.80
CA PHE A 156 -1.19 -13.84 -1.97
C PHE A 156 -1.77 -15.18 -1.53
N LYS A 157 -2.75 -15.65 -2.30
CA LYS A 157 -3.24 -17.02 -2.20
C LYS A 157 -2.31 -17.89 -3.03
N VAL A 158 -1.71 -18.88 -2.39
CA VAL A 158 -0.75 -19.79 -3.00
C VAL A 158 -1.37 -21.19 -3.03
N GLU A 159 -1.29 -21.85 -4.18
CA GLU A 159 -1.63 -23.27 -4.32
C GLU A 159 -0.41 -24.02 -4.80
N VAL A 160 0.01 -25.02 -4.02
CA VAL A 160 1.20 -25.82 -4.30
C VAL A 160 0.76 -27.27 -4.54
N THR A 161 1.06 -27.80 -5.72
CA THR A 161 0.75 -29.17 -6.10
C THR A 161 2.03 -29.98 -6.11
N VAL A 162 2.07 -31.02 -5.26
CA VAL A 162 3.25 -31.89 -5.08
C VAL A 162 2.81 -33.34 -4.95
N PRO A 163 3.71 -34.32 -5.19
CA PRO A 163 3.44 -35.70 -4.76
C PRO A 163 3.16 -35.73 -3.25
N GLU A 164 2.29 -36.63 -2.85
CA GLU A 164 1.79 -36.75 -1.48
C GLU A 164 2.89 -36.81 -0.42
N ASP A 165 4.02 -37.44 -0.73
CA ASP A 165 5.15 -37.60 0.19
C ASP A 165 5.77 -36.27 0.64
N TYR A 166 5.57 -35.18 -0.12
CA TYR A 166 6.13 -33.87 0.18
C TYR A 166 5.17 -32.96 0.94
N MET A 167 3.96 -33.40 1.23
CA MET A 167 2.93 -32.57 1.86
C MET A 167 3.42 -31.91 3.15
N GLY A 168 4.04 -32.69 4.04
CA GLY A 168 4.55 -32.16 5.30
C GLY A 168 5.60 -31.07 5.14
N ASP A 169 6.52 -31.27 4.20
CA ASP A 169 7.56 -30.29 3.89
C ASP A 169 6.98 -28.98 3.35
N ILE A 170 5.97 -29.08 2.48
CA ILE A 170 5.30 -27.90 1.90
C ILE A 170 4.54 -27.12 2.97
N ILE A 171 3.79 -27.80 3.82
CA ILE A 171 3.05 -27.14 4.91
C ILE A 171 4.02 -26.44 5.87
N GLY A 172 5.11 -27.11 6.24
CA GLY A 172 6.14 -26.52 7.08
C GLY A 172 6.83 -25.31 6.46
N ASP A 173 7.12 -25.37 5.17
CA ASP A 173 7.74 -24.26 4.46
C ASP A 173 6.81 -23.05 4.33
N ILE A 174 5.55 -23.26 3.97
CA ILE A 174 4.54 -22.19 3.91
C ILE A 174 4.40 -21.54 5.28
N SER A 175 4.33 -22.33 6.34
CA SER A 175 4.23 -21.82 7.71
C SER A 175 5.46 -20.99 8.10
N SER A 176 6.65 -21.41 7.69
CA SER A 176 7.90 -20.65 7.94
C SER A 176 7.95 -19.32 7.21
N ARG A 177 7.15 -19.15 6.17
CA ARG A 177 7.01 -17.90 5.38
C ARG A 177 5.87 -17.01 5.89
N ARG A 178 5.53 -17.11 7.15
CA ARG A 178 4.39 -16.41 7.78
C ARG A 178 3.06 -16.73 7.09
N GLY A 179 3.00 -17.89 6.43
CA GLY A 179 1.81 -18.33 5.73
C GLY A 179 0.79 -18.98 6.66
N ARG A 180 -0.46 -18.90 6.25
CA ARG A 180 -1.59 -19.57 6.91
C ARG A 180 -2.14 -20.63 5.97
N ILE A 181 -2.17 -21.88 6.39
CA ILE A 181 -2.72 -22.97 5.59
C ILE A 181 -4.25 -22.85 5.59
N GLU A 182 -4.84 -22.82 4.40
CA GLU A 182 -6.30 -22.84 4.23
C GLU A 182 -6.83 -24.28 4.20
N GLY A 183 -6.15 -25.16 3.48
CA GLY A 183 -6.57 -26.54 3.34
C GLY A 183 -5.74 -27.29 2.31
N SER A 184 -6.10 -28.54 2.09
CA SER A 184 -5.45 -29.37 1.09
C SER A 184 -6.45 -30.37 0.49
N ASP A 185 -6.21 -30.75 -0.79
CA ASP A 185 -6.98 -31.75 -1.51
C ASP A 185 -6.06 -32.83 -2.04
N MET A 186 -6.44 -34.08 -1.81
CA MET A 186 -5.74 -35.25 -2.33
C MET A 186 -6.33 -35.65 -3.66
N ARG A 187 -5.49 -35.83 -4.70
CA ARG A 187 -5.91 -36.25 -6.04
C ARG A 187 -4.90 -37.23 -6.63
N ASN A 188 -5.25 -38.52 -6.69
CA ASN A 188 -4.47 -39.53 -7.40
C ASN A 188 -2.96 -39.52 -7.07
N GLY A 189 -2.62 -39.55 -5.78
CA GLY A 189 -1.22 -39.57 -5.33
C GLY A 189 -0.53 -38.21 -5.30
N THR A 190 -1.23 -37.15 -5.69
CA THR A 190 -0.76 -35.77 -5.53
C THR A 190 -1.62 -35.03 -4.51
N VAL A 191 -1.08 -33.97 -3.94
CA VAL A 191 -1.79 -33.11 -3.02
C VAL A 191 -1.66 -31.66 -3.49
N ALA A 192 -2.76 -30.92 -3.42
CA ALA A 192 -2.79 -29.48 -3.63
C ALA A 192 -2.94 -28.81 -2.26
N VAL A 193 -1.92 -28.12 -1.81
CA VAL A 193 -1.92 -27.37 -0.54
C VAL A 193 -2.20 -25.91 -0.82
N ARG A 194 -3.20 -25.33 -0.17
CA ARG A 194 -3.57 -23.92 -0.32
C ARG A 194 -3.28 -23.15 0.96
N GLY A 195 -2.78 -21.94 0.77
CA GLY A 195 -2.50 -21.05 1.90
C GLY A 195 -2.41 -19.59 1.47
N PHE A 196 -2.34 -18.72 2.47
CA PHE A 196 -2.16 -17.27 2.28
C PHE A 196 -0.79 -16.88 2.80
N VAL A 197 0.01 -16.24 1.93
CA VAL A 197 1.39 -15.91 2.26
C VAL A 197 1.68 -14.46 1.86
N PRO A 198 2.36 -13.68 2.72
CA PRO A 198 2.81 -12.34 2.32
C PRO A 198 3.77 -12.42 1.13
N LEU A 199 3.59 -11.53 0.17
CA LEU A 199 4.45 -11.50 -1.02
C LEU A 199 5.94 -11.41 -0.67
N SER A 200 6.29 -10.64 0.36
CA SER A 200 7.69 -10.46 0.79
C SER A 200 8.38 -11.77 1.18
N GLU A 201 7.62 -12.80 1.54
CA GLU A 201 8.13 -14.10 1.94
C GLU A 201 8.19 -15.11 0.77
N MET A 202 7.74 -14.71 -0.41
CA MET A 202 7.65 -15.61 -1.57
C MET A 202 8.83 -15.50 -2.53
N PHE A 203 9.73 -14.56 -2.33
CA PHE A 203 10.92 -14.46 -3.18
C PHE A 203 11.81 -15.69 -3.00
N GLY A 204 12.25 -16.25 -4.12
CA GLY A 204 13.04 -17.49 -4.12
C GLY A 204 12.21 -18.77 -4.01
N TYR A 205 10.89 -18.66 -3.93
CA TYR A 205 10.04 -19.84 -3.72
C TYR A 205 10.12 -20.87 -4.83
N ALA A 206 10.17 -20.43 -6.10
CA ALA A 206 10.26 -21.35 -7.23
C ALA A 206 11.49 -22.27 -7.14
N THR A 207 12.62 -21.69 -6.77
CA THR A 207 13.88 -22.44 -6.57
C THR A 207 13.78 -23.39 -5.39
N ASP A 208 13.26 -22.91 -4.26
CA ASP A 208 13.11 -23.72 -3.05
C ASP A 208 12.16 -24.91 -3.30
N LEU A 209 11.04 -24.67 -3.98
CA LEU A 209 10.08 -25.72 -4.30
C LEU A 209 10.70 -26.80 -5.17
N ARG A 210 11.41 -26.42 -6.22
CA ARG A 210 12.09 -27.38 -7.11
C ARG A 210 13.13 -28.18 -6.36
N SER A 211 13.91 -27.54 -5.49
CA SER A 211 14.93 -28.19 -4.70
C SER A 211 14.32 -29.21 -3.71
N ARG A 212 13.23 -28.83 -3.03
CA ARG A 212 12.56 -29.69 -2.06
C ARG A 212 11.83 -30.87 -2.67
N THR A 213 11.36 -30.72 -3.91
CA THR A 213 10.52 -31.73 -4.58
C THR A 213 11.22 -32.43 -5.73
N GLN A 214 12.52 -32.21 -5.90
CA GLN A 214 13.30 -32.76 -7.00
C GLN A 214 12.67 -32.43 -8.37
N GLY A 215 12.18 -31.20 -8.51
CA GLY A 215 11.57 -30.72 -9.73
C GLY A 215 10.12 -31.13 -9.95
N ARG A 216 9.50 -31.85 -9.03
CA ARG A 216 8.14 -32.40 -9.20
C ARG A 216 7.02 -31.50 -8.67
N GLY A 217 7.33 -30.41 -8.00
CA GLY A 217 6.34 -29.48 -7.49
C GLY A 217 6.00 -28.36 -8.46
N ASN A 218 4.73 -27.95 -8.46
CA ASN A 218 4.23 -26.77 -9.19
C ASN A 218 3.48 -25.86 -8.22
N TYR A 219 3.47 -24.56 -8.49
CA TYR A 219 2.68 -23.66 -7.71
C TYR A 219 2.07 -22.56 -8.58
N SER A 220 0.99 -21.99 -8.08
CA SER A 220 0.40 -20.76 -8.59
C SER A 220 0.14 -19.83 -7.42
N MET A 221 0.13 -18.53 -7.71
CA MET A 221 -0.17 -17.53 -6.69
C MET A 221 -0.96 -16.38 -7.30
N PHE A 222 -1.94 -15.90 -6.55
CA PHE A 222 -2.83 -14.82 -6.94
C PHE A 222 -2.92 -13.80 -5.81
N PHE A 223 -2.95 -12.51 -6.18
CA PHE A 223 -3.19 -11.48 -5.19
C PHE A 223 -4.56 -11.69 -4.52
N GLU A 224 -4.58 -11.65 -3.19
CA GLU A 224 -5.82 -11.81 -2.41
C GLU A 224 -6.27 -10.47 -1.81
N LYS A 225 -5.44 -9.86 -0.99
CA LYS A 225 -5.77 -8.62 -0.29
C LYS A 225 -4.54 -7.99 0.35
N TYR A 226 -4.70 -6.76 0.84
CA TYR A 226 -3.74 -6.12 1.73
C TYR A 226 -4.12 -6.38 3.19
N GLU A 227 -3.15 -6.67 4.03
CA GLU A 227 -3.31 -6.83 5.47
C GLU A 227 -2.28 -5.98 6.22
N LYS A 228 -2.62 -5.60 7.44
CA LYS A 228 -1.71 -4.89 8.33
C LYS A 228 -0.43 -5.70 8.56
N CYS A 229 0.72 -5.06 8.36
CA CYS A 229 2.01 -5.67 8.69
C CYS A 229 2.14 -5.90 10.20
N PRO A 230 2.73 -7.04 10.62
CA PRO A 230 3.22 -7.15 11.98
C PRO A 230 4.22 -6.03 12.28
N LYS A 231 4.29 -5.60 13.53
CA LYS A 231 5.13 -4.48 13.92
C LYS A 231 6.60 -4.66 13.53
N ASN A 232 7.15 -5.86 13.72
CA ASN A 232 8.54 -6.16 13.36
C ASN A 232 8.79 -6.02 11.85
N VAL A 233 7.83 -6.42 11.03
CA VAL A 233 7.91 -6.28 9.57
C VAL A 233 7.82 -4.81 9.17
N GLN A 234 6.87 -4.08 9.75
CA GLN A 234 6.73 -2.64 9.52
C GLN A 234 8.01 -1.89 9.87
N ASP A 235 8.58 -2.12 11.04
CA ASP A 235 9.81 -1.47 11.49
C ASP A 235 10.98 -1.75 10.53
N LYS A 236 11.09 -2.97 10.04
CA LYS A 236 12.12 -3.35 9.08
C LYS A 236 11.96 -2.62 7.74
N VAL A 237 10.74 -2.52 7.23
CA VAL A 237 10.46 -1.81 5.98
C VAL A 237 10.73 -0.32 6.12
N LEU A 238 10.31 0.29 7.24
CA LEU A 238 10.57 1.71 7.53
C LEU A 238 12.06 2.00 7.64
N ALA A 239 12.82 1.13 8.28
CA ALA A 239 14.29 1.27 8.40
C ALA A 239 14.97 1.24 7.03
N GLN A 240 14.51 0.38 6.12
CA GLN A 240 15.06 0.29 4.76
C GLN A 240 14.73 1.51 3.91
N LYS A 241 13.62 2.18 4.15
CA LYS A 241 13.21 3.40 3.41
C LYS A 241 13.92 4.65 3.89
N ASN A 242 14.29 4.70 5.16
CA ASN A 242 14.91 5.85 5.79
C ASN A 242 16.45 5.76 5.87
N GLY A 243 17.00 4.69 5.31
CA GLY A 243 18.44 4.44 5.26
C GLY A 243 19.13 4.88 3.97
#